data_c4838762789db8807dd1967cee7c5985
#
_entry.id   c4838762789db8807dd1967cee7c5985
#
_cell.length_a   1.000
_cell.length_b   1.000
_cell.length_c   1.000
_cell.angle_alpha   90.00
_cell.angle_beta   90.00
_cell.angle_gamma   90.00
#
_symmetry.space_group_name_H-M   'P 1'
#
loop_
_entity.id
_entity.type
_entity.pdbx_description
1 polymer ?
#
loop_
_entity_poly.entity_id
_entity_poly.type
_entity_poly.pdbx_seq_one_letter_code
_entity_poly.pdbx_strand_id
1 'polypeptide(L)'
;QIIDQLENIGVEPKIVTLKKDEEVYDCHLAKVEYGVTLLFVNVTESVNATKMRQEFFSNVSHELKTPMTSIRGYSELLQAGMINDPKVRKQSLDKIQKEVDHMSQLIGDILMISRLENKDIEVIKHPVHLQPIVDDILESLKVEIEKRKIKVICDLTPQTYLANHQHVQQLMNNLINNAVKYNKQKGNLNIHSYLVDQDYIIEVSDTGRGISLIDQGRVFERFFRCDAGRDKETGGTGLGLAIVKHIVQYYKGTIHLESELGKGTTFKVVLPIIKDSL
;
A
#
# COMPACT_ATOMS: atom_id res chain seq x y z
N GLN A 1 -24.93 -31.46 -4.29
CA GLN A 1 -25.21 -30.46 -3.22
C GLN A 1 -26.56 -29.76 -3.39
N ILE A 2 -26.91 -29.19 -4.57
CA ILE A 2 -28.24 -28.56 -4.77
C ILE A 2 -29.33 -29.63 -4.72
N ILE A 3 -29.16 -30.78 -5.37
CA ILE A 3 -30.14 -31.87 -5.45
C ILE A 3 -30.47 -32.39 -4.05
N ASP A 4 -29.46 -32.61 -3.19
CA ASP A 4 -29.67 -33.07 -1.80
C ASP A 4 -30.43 -32.06 -0.93
N GLN A 5 -30.32 -30.76 -1.27
CA GLN A 5 -31.03 -29.68 -0.59
C GLN A 5 -32.46 -29.49 -1.13
N LEU A 6 -32.70 -29.86 -2.39
CA LEU A 6 -34.04 -29.81 -3.02
C LEU A 6 -35.00 -30.82 -2.38
N GLU A 7 -34.51 -32.01 -1.98
CA GLU A 7 -35.33 -33.02 -1.31
C GLU A 7 -35.77 -32.63 0.11
N ASN A 8 -35.03 -31.68 0.73
CA ASN A 8 -35.25 -31.23 2.12
C ASN A 8 -35.66 -29.74 2.21
N ILE A 9 -36.26 -29.20 1.15
CA ILE A 9 -36.77 -27.82 1.19
C ILE A 9 -38.03 -27.74 2.02
N GLY A 10 -37.95 -27.04 3.16
CA GLY A 10 -39.09 -26.65 3.98
C GLY A 10 -39.88 -25.48 3.38
N VAL A 11 -40.77 -24.91 4.16
CA VAL A 11 -41.56 -23.72 3.75
C VAL A 11 -40.68 -22.45 3.72
N GLU A 12 -39.61 -22.41 4.50
CA GLU A 12 -38.69 -21.27 4.56
C GLU A 12 -37.67 -21.27 3.43
N PRO A 13 -37.38 -20.10 2.83
CA PRO A 13 -36.35 -19.98 1.83
C PRO A 13 -34.96 -20.36 2.38
N LYS A 14 -34.20 -21.07 1.59
CA LYS A 14 -32.83 -21.53 1.96
C LYS A 14 -31.80 -20.94 1.01
N ILE A 15 -30.65 -20.52 1.55
CA ILE A 15 -29.53 -20.02 0.75
C ILE A 15 -28.41 -21.06 0.81
N VAL A 16 -27.89 -21.41 -0.37
CA VAL A 16 -26.76 -22.34 -0.51
C VAL A 16 -25.69 -21.65 -1.31
N THR A 17 -24.52 -21.43 -0.72
CA THR A 17 -23.37 -20.87 -1.41
C THR A 17 -22.67 -21.94 -2.23
N LEU A 18 -22.49 -21.67 -3.51
CA LEU A 18 -21.85 -22.55 -4.49
C LEU A 18 -20.60 -21.88 -5.03
N LYS A 19 -19.55 -22.68 -5.18
CA LYS A 19 -18.31 -22.23 -5.82
C LYS A 19 -18.12 -22.98 -7.13
N LYS A 20 -17.95 -22.24 -8.22
CA LYS A 20 -17.63 -22.77 -9.54
C LYS A 20 -16.42 -22.01 -10.09
N ASP A 21 -15.31 -22.70 -10.26
CA ASP A 21 -14.02 -22.12 -10.64
C ASP A 21 -13.61 -21.00 -9.67
N GLU A 22 -13.48 -19.76 -10.13
CA GLU A 22 -13.17 -18.56 -9.32
C GLU A 22 -14.42 -17.80 -8.90
N GLU A 23 -15.61 -18.21 -9.34
CA GLU A 23 -16.87 -17.51 -9.07
C GLU A 23 -17.63 -18.15 -7.91
N VAL A 24 -18.28 -17.30 -7.12
CA VAL A 24 -19.11 -17.67 -5.97
C VAL A 24 -20.54 -17.20 -6.20
N TYR A 25 -21.47 -18.12 -6.06
CA TYR A 25 -22.89 -17.86 -6.25
C TYR A 25 -23.68 -18.21 -4.99
N ASP A 26 -24.56 -17.34 -4.56
CA ASP A 26 -25.61 -17.68 -3.61
C ASP A 26 -26.86 -18.14 -4.38
N CYS A 27 -27.22 -19.41 -4.20
CA CYS A 27 -28.42 -20.00 -4.74
C CYS A 27 -29.53 -19.90 -3.67
N HIS A 28 -30.52 -19.04 -3.95
CA HIS A 28 -31.72 -18.92 -3.13
C HIS A 28 -32.75 -19.94 -3.61
N LEU A 29 -33.13 -20.84 -2.73
CA LEU A 29 -34.12 -21.89 -2.98
C LEU A 29 -35.42 -21.55 -2.27
N ALA A 30 -36.52 -21.50 -2.97
CA ALA A 30 -37.83 -21.28 -2.38
C ALA A 30 -38.85 -22.27 -2.96
N LYS A 31 -39.65 -22.88 -2.09
CA LYS A 31 -40.77 -23.74 -2.52
C LYS A 31 -41.95 -22.86 -2.90
N VAL A 32 -42.50 -23.11 -4.09
CA VAL A 32 -43.69 -22.45 -4.61
C VAL A 32 -44.78 -23.49 -4.83
N GLU A 33 -46.01 -23.06 -5.09
CA GLU A 33 -47.20 -23.92 -5.16
C GLU A 33 -47.05 -25.10 -6.15
N TYR A 34 -46.33 -24.89 -7.27
CA TYR A 34 -46.15 -25.90 -8.30
C TYR A 34 -44.68 -26.25 -8.59
N GLY A 35 -43.77 -26.04 -7.64
CA GLY A 35 -42.38 -26.37 -7.85
C GLY A 35 -41.40 -25.71 -6.90
N VAL A 36 -40.18 -25.48 -7.35
CA VAL A 36 -39.10 -24.79 -6.61
C VAL A 36 -38.52 -23.69 -7.48
N THR A 37 -38.41 -22.52 -6.91
CA THR A 37 -37.70 -21.39 -7.55
C THR A 37 -36.24 -21.41 -7.11
N LEU A 38 -35.34 -21.30 -8.08
CA LEU A 38 -33.89 -21.15 -7.89
C LEU A 38 -33.47 -19.79 -8.43
N LEU A 39 -32.89 -18.95 -7.56
CA LEU A 39 -32.29 -17.68 -7.94
C LEU A 39 -30.80 -17.74 -7.66
N PHE A 40 -29.99 -17.59 -8.67
CA PHE A 40 -28.53 -17.52 -8.54
C PHE A 40 -28.06 -16.08 -8.55
N VAL A 41 -27.43 -15.67 -7.47
CA VAL A 41 -26.84 -14.33 -7.34
C VAL A 41 -25.31 -14.49 -7.33
N ASN A 42 -24.63 -13.85 -8.27
CA ASN A 42 -23.16 -13.82 -8.23
C ASN A 42 -22.71 -12.90 -7.10
N VAL A 43 -22.06 -13.48 -6.09
CA VAL A 43 -21.56 -12.80 -4.89
C VAL A 43 -20.02 -12.77 -4.83
N THR A 44 -19.35 -13.09 -5.92
CA THR A 44 -17.89 -13.20 -6.01
C THR A 44 -17.19 -11.94 -5.49
N GLU A 45 -17.62 -10.77 -5.97
CA GLU A 45 -17.01 -9.51 -5.53
C GLU A 45 -17.20 -9.24 -4.03
N SER A 46 -18.39 -9.51 -3.50
CA SER A 46 -18.72 -9.32 -2.08
C SER A 46 -17.91 -10.26 -1.19
N VAL A 47 -17.80 -11.53 -1.57
CA VAL A 47 -17.01 -12.54 -0.86
C VAL A 47 -15.53 -12.19 -0.89
N ASN A 48 -15.00 -11.80 -2.05
CA ASN A 48 -13.60 -11.39 -2.20
C ASN A 48 -13.30 -10.12 -1.39
N ALA A 49 -14.19 -9.12 -1.40
CA ALA A 49 -14.04 -7.91 -0.59
C ALA A 49 -14.02 -8.24 0.91
N THR A 50 -14.91 -9.14 1.37
CA THR A 50 -14.94 -9.59 2.77
C THR A 50 -13.67 -10.32 3.16
N LYS A 51 -13.17 -11.21 2.29
CA LYS A 51 -11.92 -11.95 2.50
C LYS A 51 -10.72 -10.99 2.57
N MET A 52 -10.59 -10.08 1.62
CA MET A 52 -9.55 -9.05 1.62
C MET A 52 -9.56 -8.21 2.91
N ARG A 53 -10.76 -7.85 3.40
CA ARG A 53 -10.90 -7.13 4.66
C ARG A 53 -10.44 -7.95 5.87
N GLN A 54 -10.78 -9.23 5.93
CA GLN A 54 -10.33 -10.12 7.00
C GLN A 54 -8.80 -10.32 6.98
N GLU A 55 -8.22 -10.55 5.80
CA GLU A 55 -6.78 -10.66 5.61
C GLU A 55 -6.06 -9.36 6.02
N PHE A 56 -6.63 -8.20 5.67
CA PHE A 56 -6.10 -6.90 6.08
C PHE A 56 -6.03 -6.77 7.61
N PHE A 57 -7.12 -7.03 8.33
CA PHE A 57 -7.12 -6.94 9.81
C PHE A 57 -6.21 -7.98 10.47
N SER A 58 -6.12 -9.17 9.90
CA SER A 58 -5.17 -10.20 10.37
C SER A 58 -3.73 -9.72 10.23
N ASN A 59 -3.36 -9.20 9.06
CA ASN A 59 -2.02 -8.69 8.79
C ASN A 59 -1.68 -7.47 9.67
N VAL A 60 -2.62 -6.52 9.85
CA VAL A 60 -2.47 -5.39 10.79
C VAL A 60 -2.15 -5.89 12.19
N SER A 61 -2.91 -6.88 12.67
CA SER A 61 -2.72 -7.45 14.02
C SER A 61 -1.34 -8.08 14.17
N HIS A 62 -0.86 -8.79 13.16
CA HIS A 62 0.47 -9.39 13.15
C HIS A 62 1.59 -8.34 13.10
N GLU A 63 1.47 -7.33 12.22
CA GLU A 63 2.46 -6.27 12.06
C GLU A 63 2.55 -5.34 13.29
N LEU A 64 1.47 -5.20 14.08
CA LEU A 64 1.50 -4.49 15.36
C LEU A 64 2.04 -5.34 16.52
N LYS A 65 1.75 -6.65 16.54
CA LYS A 65 2.17 -7.53 17.64
C LYS A 65 3.69 -7.68 17.73
N THR A 66 4.37 -7.74 16.60
CA THR A 66 5.84 -7.91 16.53
C THR A 66 6.59 -6.77 17.22
N PRO A 67 6.41 -5.48 16.84
CA PRO A 67 7.06 -4.35 17.49
C PRO A 67 6.67 -4.21 18.96
N MET A 68 5.40 -4.45 19.33
CA MET A 68 4.96 -4.44 20.72
C MET A 68 5.73 -5.46 21.58
N THR A 69 5.95 -6.67 21.07
CA THR A 69 6.72 -7.71 21.76
C THR A 69 8.18 -7.29 21.91
N SER A 70 8.77 -6.68 20.88
CA SER A 70 10.14 -6.14 20.91
C SER A 70 10.29 -5.03 21.96
N ILE A 71 9.40 -4.04 21.94
CA ILE A 71 9.37 -2.93 22.91
C ILE A 71 9.27 -3.48 24.34
N ARG A 72 8.32 -4.40 24.58
CA ARG A 72 8.12 -5.00 25.90
C ARG A 72 9.37 -5.72 26.37
N GLY A 73 9.99 -6.56 25.52
CA GLY A 73 11.19 -7.31 25.90
C GLY A 73 12.38 -6.40 26.26
N TYR A 74 12.65 -5.35 25.47
CA TYR A 74 13.72 -4.39 25.82
C TYR A 74 13.38 -3.58 27.07
N SER A 75 12.12 -3.22 27.29
CA SER A 75 11.68 -2.52 28.50
C SER A 75 11.86 -3.38 29.75
N GLU A 76 11.48 -4.66 29.70
CA GLU A 76 11.66 -5.62 30.81
C GLU A 76 13.15 -5.82 31.15
N LEU A 77 14.02 -5.98 30.15
CA LEU A 77 15.46 -6.13 30.34
C LEU A 77 16.12 -4.88 30.97
N LEU A 78 15.67 -3.68 30.53
CA LEU A 78 16.12 -2.41 31.08
C LEU A 78 15.66 -2.24 32.55
N GLN A 79 14.37 -2.57 32.82
CA GLN A 79 13.79 -2.47 34.16
C GLN A 79 14.40 -3.45 35.15
N ALA A 80 14.73 -4.68 34.71
CA ALA A 80 15.38 -5.69 35.52
C ALA A 80 16.86 -5.39 35.81
N GLY A 81 17.42 -4.32 35.24
CA GLY A 81 18.85 -3.98 35.41
C GLY A 81 19.79 -4.99 34.73
N MET A 82 19.27 -5.81 33.79
CA MET A 82 20.09 -6.80 33.09
C MET A 82 21.02 -6.19 32.04
N ILE A 83 20.79 -4.91 31.68
CA ILE A 83 21.60 -4.17 30.70
C ILE A 83 22.42 -3.12 31.49
N ASN A 84 23.62 -3.46 31.90
CA ASN A 84 24.50 -2.60 32.69
C ASN A 84 25.44 -1.75 31.82
N ASP A 85 25.78 -2.20 30.59
CA ASP A 85 26.61 -1.46 29.65
C ASP A 85 25.86 -0.24 29.10
N PRO A 86 26.39 0.99 29.30
CA PRO A 86 25.75 2.20 28.80
C PRO A 86 25.53 2.21 27.29
N LYS A 87 26.41 1.58 26.51
CA LYS A 87 26.30 1.48 25.04
C LYS A 87 25.14 0.56 24.63
N VAL A 88 25.04 -0.60 25.32
CA VAL A 88 23.95 -1.55 25.06
C VAL A 88 22.61 -0.97 25.50
N ARG A 89 22.60 -0.23 26.65
CA ARG A 89 21.39 0.49 27.10
C ARG A 89 20.92 1.50 26.06
N LYS A 90 21.83 2.32 25.51
CA LYS A 90 21.49 3.28 24.45
C LYS A 90 20.94 2.57 23.21
N GLN A 91 21.61 1.51 22.77
CA GLN A 91 21.14 0.71 21.62
C GLN A 91 19.73 0.12 21.84
N SER A 92 19.42 -0.31 23.06
CA SER A 92 18.10 -0.84 23.42
C SER A 92 17.02 0.25 23.37
N LEU A 93 17.32 1.45 23.87
CA LEU A 93 16.43 2.60 23.78
C LEU A 93 16.21 3.05 22.34
N ASP A 94 17.28 3.07 21.53
CA ASP A 94 17.21 3.41 20.10
C ASP A 94 16.34 2.37 19.34
N LYS A 95 16.38 1.10 19.74
CA LYS A 95 15.51 0.07 19.17
C LYS A 95 14.05 0.27 19.57
N ILE A 96 13.78 0.54 20.85
CA ILE A 96 12.40 0.86 21.30
C ILE A 96 11.86 2.04 20.50
N GLN A 97 12.64 3.11 20.35
CA GLN A 97 12.20 4.29 19.59
C GLN A 97 11.87 3.94 18.13
N LYS A 98 12.72 3.17 17.46
CA LYS A 98 12.47 2.73 16.09
C LYS A 98 11.18 1.89 15.94
N GLU A 99 10.89 1.03 16.92
CA GLU A 99 9.66 0.22 16.89
C GLU A 99 8.42 1.11 17.10
N VAL A 100 8.50 2.13 17.98
CA VAL A 100 7.43 3.10 18.19
C VAL A 100 7.18 3.93 16.91
N ASP A 101 8.25 4.40 16.26
CA ASP A 101 8.16 5.16 15.01
C ASP A 101 7.54 4.30 13.89
N HIS A 102 7.95 3.03 13.79
CA HIS A 102 7.37 2.07 12.86
C HIS A 102 5.87 1.83 13.10
N MET A 103 5.46 1.65 14.36
CA MET A 103 4.03 1.50 14.72
C MET A 103 3.24 2.76 14.35
N SER A 104 3.80 3.95 14.64
CA SER A 104 3.16 5.23 14.31
C SER A 104 2.95 5.40 12.81
N GLN A 105 3.95 5.03 12.01
CA GLN A 105 3.84 5.02 10.55
C GLN A 105 2.77 4.03 10.08
N LEU A 106 2.77 2.80 10.60
CA LEU A 106 1.79 1.77 10.23
C LEU A 106 0.36 2.23 10.52
N ILE A 107 0.11 2.84 11.69
CA ILE A 107 -1.20 3.40 12.05
C ILE A 107 -1.59 4.53 11.08
N GLY A 108 -0.65 5.45 10.77
CA GLY A 108 -0.87 6.51 9.79
C GLY A 108 -1.23 5.97 8.41
N ASP A 109 -0.53 4.95 7.94
CA ASP A 109 -0.77 4.27 6.66
C ASP A 109 -2.18 3.63 6.61
N ILE A 110 -2.59 2.95 7.70
CA ILE A 110 -3.92 2.34 7.84
C ILE A 110 -5.02 3.40 7.79
N LEU A 111 -4.87 4.48 8.55
CA LEU A 111 -5.83 5.57 8.58
C LEU A 111 -5.94 6.26 7.21
N MET A 112 -4.82 6.40 6.50
CA MET A 112 -4.80 6.95 5.14
C MET A 112 -5.58 6.09 4.16
N ILE A 113 -5.34 4.78 4.14
CA ILE A 113 -6.10 3.83 3.30
C ILE A 113 -7.59 3.90 3.64
N SER A 114 -7.94 3.88 4.93
CA SER A 114 -9.35 3.96 5.38
C SER A 114 -10.04 5.23 4.90
N ARG A 115 -9.34 6.38 4.91
CA ARG A 115 -9.89 7.67 4.41
C ARG A 115 -10.06 7.66 2.89
N LEU A 116 -9.09 7.09 2.15
CA LEU A 116 -9.14 7.02 0.69
C LEU A 116 -10.23 6.05 0.18
N GLU A 117 -10.57 5.03 0.96
CA GLU A 117 -11.66 4.09 0.65
C GLU A 117 -13.04 4.65 0.96
N ASN A 118 -13.13 5.57 1.91
CA ASN A 118 -14.39 6.22 2.26
C ASN A 118 -14.64 7.39 1.30
N LYS A 119 -15.41 7.12 0.24
CA LYS A 119 -15.74 8.10 -0.81
C LYS A 119 -16.59 9.28 -0.33
N ASP A 120 -17.20 9.18 0.86
CA ASP A 120 -18.06 10.23 1.41
C ASP A 120 -17.27 11.37 2.06
N ILE A 121 -15.96 11.20 2.25
CA ILE A 121 -15.10 12.25 2.80
C ILE A 121 -14.62 13.14 1.64
N GLU A 122 -15.22 14.31 1.52
CA GLU A 122 -14.78 15.32 0.58
C GLU A 122 -13.43 15.89 1.03
N VAL A 123 -12.41 15.71 0.20
CA VAL A 123 -11.04 16.17 0.50
C VAL A 123 -10.82 17.53 -0.16
N ILE A 124 -10.47 18.52 0.65
CA ILE A 124 -10.16 19.87 0.15
C ILE A 124 -8.92 19.79 -0.75
N LYS A 125 -9.08 20.29 -1.98
CA LYS A 125 -8.01 20.32 -3.00
C LYS A 125 -7.50 21.75 -3.17
N HIS A 126 -6.20 21.88 -3.32
CA HIS A 126 -5.50 23.13 -3.62
C HIS A 126 -4.50 22.90 -4.76
N PRO A 127 -4.07 23.96 -5.46
CA PRO A 127 -2.94 23.85 -6.37
C PRO A 127 -1.67 23.42 -5.59
N VAL A 128 -1.09 22.30 -5.96
CA VAL A 128 0.11 21.73 -5.32
C VAL A 128 1.27 21.77 -6.30
N HIS A 129 2.38 22.37 -5.88
CA HIS A 129 3.67 22.29 -6.57
C HIS A 129 4.44 21.06 -6.10
N LEU A 130 4.98 20.27 -7.03
CA LEU A 130 5.78 19.08 -6.67
C LEU A 130 7.16 19.43 -6.12
N GLN A 131 7.80 20.51 -6.62
CA GLN A 131 9.18 20.83 -6.28
C GLN A 131 9.43 20.92 -4.76
N PRO A 132 8.66 21.71 -3.97
CA PRO A 132 8.91 21.79 -2.53
C PRO A 132 8.76 20.44 -1.82
N ILE A 133 7.78 19.65 -2.23
CA ILE A 133 7.53 18.31 -1.65
C ILE A 133 8.72 17.38 -1.91
N VAL A 134 9.23 17.37 -3.14
CA VAL A 134 10.37 16.53 -3.53
C VAL A 134 11.64 16.99 -2.82
N ASP A 135 11.88 18.28 -2.72
CA ASP A 135 13.05 18.85 -2.03
C ASP A 135 13.06 18.46 -0.54
N ASP A 136 11.93 18.56 0.15
CA ASP A 136 11.79 18.16 1.57
C ASP A 136 12.06 16.65 1.74
N ILE A 137 11.54 15.82 0.86
CA ILE A 137 11.76 14.36 0.90
C ILE A 137 13.23 14.04 0.65
N LEU A 138 13.85 14.64 -0.36
CA LEU A 138 15.26 14.41 -0.68
C LEU A 138 16.19 14.87 0.44
N GLU A 139 15.92 16.01 1.10
CA GLU A 139 16.68 16.46 2.26
C GLU A 139 16.54 15.48 3.43
N SER A 140 15.34 14.95 3.69
CA SER A 140 15.14 13.92 4.74
C SER A 140 15.90 12.62 4.47
N LEU A 141 16.12 12.27 3.21
CA LEU A 141 16.82 11.06 2.76
C LEU A 141 18.30 11.28 2.46
N LYS A 142 18.82 12.49 2.63
CA LYS A 142 20.18 12.89 2.25
C LYS A 142 21.27 11.95 2.78
N VAL A 143 21.18 11.59 4.07
CA VAL A 143 22.16 10.69 4.70
C VAL A 143 22.21 9.33 4.01
N GLU A 144 21.06 8.76 3.66
CA GLU A 144 21.00 7.45 2.98
C GLU A 144 21.44 7.56 1.51
N ILE A 145 21.07 8.64 0.83
CA ILE A 145 21.49 8.95 -0.54
C ILE A 145 23.02 9.09 -0.61
N GLU A 146 23.63 9.86 0.30
CA GLU A 146 25.08 10.06 0.37
C GLU A 146 25.81 8.76 0.72
N LYS A 147 25.32 8.01 1.72
CA LYS A 147 25.87 6.72 2.13
C LYS A 147 25.92 5.72 0.99
N ARG A 148 24.87 5.68 0.17
CA ARG A 148 24.79 4.81 -1.01
C ARG A 148 25.39 5.42 -2.26
N LYS A 149 25.79 6.71 -2.23
CA LYS A 149 26.31 7.48 -3.37
C LYS A 149 25.34 7.45 -4.55
N ILE A 150 24.04 7.62 -4.29
CA ILE A 150 23.01 7.66 -5.32
C ILE A 150 23.08 9.02 -6.02
N LYS A 151 23.10 9.01 -7.35
CA LYS A 151 22.98 10.23 -8.15
C LYS A 151 21.51 10.55 -8.36
N VAL A 152 21.07 11.71 -7.87
CA VAL A 152 19.69 12.18 -8.04
C VAL A 152 19.62 13.14 -9.22
N ILE A 153 18.65 12.94 -10.10
CA ILE A 153 18.29 13.83 -11.20
C ILE A 153 16.81 14.17 -11.01
N CYS A 154 16.51 15.45 -10.91
CA CYS A 154 15.16 15.95 -10.69
C CYS A 154 14.83 16.96 -11.79
N ASP A 155 13.78 16.68 -12.57
CA ASP A 155 13.28 17.54 -13.65
C ASP A 155 11.77 17.60 -13.54
N LEU A 156 11.27 18.63 -12.88
CA LEU A 156 9.84 18.78 -12.55
C LEU A 156 9.24 19.96 -13.30
N THR A 157 8.04 19.73 -13.84
CA THR A 157 7.26 20.82 -14.42
C THR A 157 6.88 21.85 -13.36
N PRO A 158 6.92 23.15 -13.67
CA PRO A 158 6.50 24.19 -12.74
C PRO A 158 4.98 24.25 -12.54
N GLN A 159 4.21 23.52 -13.35
CA GLN A 159 2.75 23.51 -13.23
C GLN A 159 2.30 22.84 -11.93
N THR A 160 1.18 23.36 -11.40
CA THR A 160 0.51 22.76 -10.24
C THR A 160 -0.48 21.71 -10.65
N TYR A 161 -0.71 20.76 -9.74
CA TYR A 161 -1.81 19.82 -9.83
C TYR A 161 -2.83 20.11 -8.72
N LEU A 162 -4.13 20.10 -9.04
CA LEU A 162 -5.19 20.35 -8.06
C LEU A 162 -5.42 19.10 -7.19
N ALA A 163 -4.88 19.09 -6.00
CA ALA A 163 -4.91 17.95 -5.11
C ALA A 163 -4.88 18.35 -3.61
N ASN A 164 -5.08 17.36 -2.75
CA ASN A 164 -4.73 17.49 -1.34
C ASN A 164 -3.21 17.36 -1.18
N HIS A 165 -2.59 18.31 -0.49
CA HIS A 165 -1.15 18.35 -0.28
C HIS A 165 -0.62 17.06 0.38
N GLN A 166 -1.33 16.55 1.41
CA GLN A 166 -0.91 15.32 2.11
C GLN A 166 -0.94 14.09 1.20
N HIS A 167 -1.92 13.99 0.28
CA HIS A 167 -1.98 12.90 -0.70
C HIS A 167 -0.77 12.91 -1.62
N VAL A 168 -0.43 14.08 -2.17
CA VAL A 168 0.73 14.22 -3.07
C VAL A 168 2.03 13.95 -2.32
N GLN A 169 2.17 14.50 -1.11
CA GLN A 169 3.33 14.25 -0.25
C GLN A 169 3.50 12.76 0.06
N GLN A 170 2.42 12.06 0.43
CA GLN A 170 2.46 10.62 0.73
C GLN A 170 2.79 9.78 -0.51
N LEU A 171 2.22 10.13 -1.67
CA LEU A 171 2.52 9.50 -2.94
C LEU A 171 4.01 9.61 -3.27
N MET A 172 4.55 10.83 -3.28
CA MET A 172 5.96 11.09 -3.58
C MET A 172 6.90 10.45 -2.55
N ASN A 173 6.55 10.55 -1.27
CA ASN A 173 7.32 9.95 -0.19
C ASN A 173 7.45 8.43 -0.36
N ASN A 174 6.35 7.73 -0.67
CA ASN A 174 6.38 6.28 -0.88
C ASN A 174 7.21 5.89 -2.12
N LEU A 175 7.09 6.61 -3.24
CA LEU A 175 7.84 6.31 -4.46
C LEU A 175 9.33 6.59 -4.28
N ILE A 176 9.70 7.77 -3.75
CA ILE A 176 11.10 8.19 -3.59
C ILE A 176 11.80 7.32 -2.53
N ASN A 177 11.15 7.06 -1.38
CA ASN A 177 11.72 6.18 -0.36
C ASN A 177 12.00 4.77 -0.92
N ASN A 178 11.07 4.20 -1.68
CA ASN A 178 11.29 2.91 -2.33
C ASN A 178 12.48 2.96 -3.29
N ALA A 179 12.57 3.99 -4.12
CA ALA A 179 13.64 4.17 -5.09
C ALA A 179 15.03 4.35 -4.43
N VAL A 180 15.10 5.01 -3.27
CA VAL A 180 16.34 5.11 -2.48
C VAL A 180 16.65 3.81 -1.74
N LYS A 181 15.67 3.24 -1.08
CA LYS A 181 15.79 2.03 -0.23
C LYS A 181 16.26 0.81 -1.02
N TYR A 182 15.68 0.60 -2.19
CA TYR A 182 15.96 -0.57 -3.04
C TYR A 182 17.01 -0.31 -4.13
N ASN A 183 17.62 0.88 -4.13
CA ASN A 183 18.69 1.22 -5.06
C ASN A 183 19.98 0.46 -4.75
N LYS A 184 20.83 0.34 -5.76
CA LYS A 184 22.20 -0.18 -5.61
C LYS A 184 23.17 0.92 -5.21
N GLN A 185 24.34 0.53 -4.73
CA GLN A 185 25.47 1.45 -4.51
C GLN A 185 25.85 2.16 -5.82
N LYS A 186 26.05 3.47 -5.75
CA LYS A 186 26.34 4.34 -6.91
C LYS A 186 25.27 4.26 -8.01
N GLY A 187 24.02 3.99 -7.62
CA GLY A 187 22.88 3.98 -8.52
C GLY A 187 22.38 5.37 -8.87
N ASN A 188 21.33 5.42 -9.69
CA ASN A 188 20.65 6.66 -10.08
C ASN A 188 19.22 6.65 -9.54
N LEU A 189 18.71 7.83 -9.23
CA LEU A 189 17.31 8.12 -8.95
C LEU A 189 16.91 9.27 -9.87
N ASN A 190 15.95 9.03 -10.75
CA ASN A 190 15.41 10.07 -11.64
C ASN A 190 13.97 10.34 -11.25
N ILE A 191 13.64 11.63 -11.08
CA ILE A 191 12.29 12.10 -10.75
C ILE A 191 11.90 13.09 -11.82
N HIS A 192 10.89 12.77 -12.61
CA HIS A 192 10.40 13.63 -13.67
C HIS A 192 8.91 13.92 -13.49
N SER A 193 8.50 15.12 -13.84
CA SER A 193 7.07 15.42 -14.02
C SER A 193 6.87 16.31 -15.24
N TYR A 194 5.83 16.03 -16.00
CA TYR A 194 5.50 16.74 -17.22
C TYR A 194 4.01 16.64 -17.55
N LEU A 195 3.56 17.43 -18.50
CA LEU A 195 2.18 17.40 -18.99
C LEU A 195 2.14 16.75 -20.38
N VAL A 196 1.15 15.88 -20.56
CA VAL A 196 0.78 15.35 -21.88
C VAL A 196 -0.72 15.54 -22.02
N ASP A 197 -1.13 16.34 -22.98
CA ASP A 197 -2.52 16.71 -23.20
C ASP A 197 -3.22 17.26 -21.94
N GLN A 198 -4.06 16.46 -21.31
CA GLN A 198 -4.79 16.79 -20.08
C GLN A 198 -4.35 15.93 -18.90
N ASP A 199 -3.18 15.31 -18.99
CA ASP A 199 -2.64 14.45 -17.97
C ASP A 199 -1.39 15.06 -17.34
N TYR A 200 -1.36 15.05 -16.00
CA TYR A 200 -0.17 15.36 -15.21
C TYR A 200 0.57 14.06 -14.92
N ILE A 201 1.78 13.93 -15.44
CA ILE A 201 2.57 12.70 -15.36
C ILE A 201 3.69 12.88 -14.35
N ILE A 202 3.87 11.88 -13.50
CA ILE A 202 4.97 11.78 -12.53
C ILE A 202 5.68 10.46 -12.78
N GLU A 203 6.98 10.50 -13.00
CA GLU A 203 7.83 9.32 -13.15
C GLU A 203 8.92 9.31 -12.09
N VAL A 204 9.05 8.19 -11.38
CA VAL A 204 10.14 7.93 -10.43
C VAL A 204 10.84 6.66 -10.88
N SER A 205 12.11 6.78 -11.25
CA SER A 205 12.91 5.68 -11.79
C SER A 205 14.18 5.49 -10.97
N ASP A 206 14.49 4.25 -10.65
CA ASP A 206 15.72 3.84 -9.97
C ASP A 206 16.50 2.79 -10.78
N THR A 207 17.78 2.64 -10.48
CA THR A 207 18.64 1.61 -11.06
C THR A 207 18.94 0.48 -10.07
N GLY A 208 18.01 0.23 -9.14
CA GLY A 208 18.16 -0.72 -8.06
C GLY A 208 18.03 -2.18 -8.46
N ARG A 209 17.56 -2.97 -7.49
CA ARG A 209 17.45 -4.43 -7.66
C ARG A 209 16.38 -4.88 -8.66
N GLY A 210 15.43 -4.01 -8.98
CA GLY A 210 14.28 -4.37 -9.80
C GLY A 210 13.30 -5.32 -9.10
N ILE A 211 12.24 -5.68 -9.81
CA ILE A 211 11.13 -6.53 -9.33
C ILE A 211 10.93 -7.67 -10.31
N SER A 212 10.80 -8.90 -9.80
CA SER A 212 10.55 -10.08 -10.62
C SER A 212 9.19 -10.00 -11.32
N LEU A 213 9.04 -10.59 -12.50
CA LEU A 213 7.76 -10.63 -13.23
C LEU A 213 6.61 -11.22 -12.40
N ILE A 214 6.92 -12.22 -11.56
CA ILE A 214 5.94 -12.87 -10.69
C ILE A 214 5.40 -11.90 -9.63
N ASP A 215 6.28 -11.01 -9.11
CA ASP A 215 5.94 -10.09 -8.05
C ASP A 215 5.29 -8.80 -8.56
N GLN A 216 5.53 -8.39 -9.83
CA GLN A 216 5.03 -7.14 -10.38
C GLN A 216 3.52 -7.00 -10.32
N GLY A 217 2.77 -8.10 -10.49
CA GLY A 217 1.32 -8.10 -10.35
C GLY A 217 0.83 -7.85 -8.92
N ARG A 218 1.70 -8.10 -7.93
CA ARG A 218 1.35 -8.12 -6.51
C ARG A 218 1.90 -6.96 -5.69
N VAL A 219 2.85 -6.18 -6.22
CA VAL A 219 3.52 -5.11 -5.45
C VAL A 219 2.58 -4.03 -4.92
N PHE A 220 1.38 -3.90 -5.47
CA PHE A 220 0.34 -2.99 -5.02
C PHE A 220 -0.64 -3.64 -4.02
N GLU A 221 -0.49 -4.93 -3.71
CA GLU A 221 -1.26 -5.59 -2.65
C GLU A 221 -0.82 -5.08 -1.28
N ARG A 222 -1.77 -5.01 -0.34
CA ARG A 222 -1.48 -4.57 1.04
C ARG A 222 -0.60 -5.59 1.74
N PHE A 223 0.42 -5.13 2.47
CA PHE A 223 1.40 -5.94 3.20
C PHE A 223 2.28 -6.83 2.33
N PHE A 224 2.19 -6.69 0.99
CA PHE A 224 3.05 -7.46 0.11
C PHE A 224 4.50 -6.97 0.16
N ARG A 225 5.43 -7.93 0.19
CA ARG A 225 6.88 -7.71 0.20
C ARG A 225 7.55 -8.79 -0.64
N CYS A 226 8.39 -8.39 -1.60
CA CYS A 226 9.06 -9.34 -2.52
C CYS A 226 9.96 -10.36 -1.80
N ASP A 227 10.56 -9.99 -0.65
CA ASP A 227 11.47 -10.84 0.14
C ASP A 227 11.09 -10.79 1.62
N ALA A 228 10.15 -11.60 2.06
CA ALA A 228 9.70 -11.67 3.46
C ALA A 228 10.82 -11.97 4.48
N GLY A 229 11.96 -12.53 4.04
CA GLY A 229 13.10 -12.88 4.91
C GLY A 229 14.18 -11.81 5.05
N ARG A 230 14.55 -11.13 3.95
CA ARG A 230 15.64 -10.12 3.93
C ARG A 230 15.18 -8.71 4.26
N ASP A 231 13.92 -8.42 4.03
CA ASP A 231 13.35 -7.06 4.23
C ASP A 231 12.99 -6.75 5.68
N LYS A 232 13.09 -7.72 6.62
CA LYS A 232 12.89 -7.45 8.06
C LYS A 232 13.92 -6.47 8.62
N GLU A 233 15.14 -6.46 8.09
CA GLU A 233 16.19 -5.53 8.53
C GLU A 233 16.07 -4.13 7.93
N THR A 234 15.44 -4.02 6.75
CA THR A 234 15.31 -2.74 6.05
C THR A 234 14.06 -1.95 6.42
N GLY A 235 13.14 -2.53 7.19
CA GLY A 235 11.90 -1.87 7.63
C GLY A 235 10.93 -1.60 6.45
N GLY A 236 9.67 -1.39 6.78
CA GLY A 236 8.62 -1.03 5.82
C GLY A 236 7.34 -1.80 6.08
N THR A 237 6.21 -1.10 6.03
CA THR A 237 4.89 -1.62 6.37
C THR A 237 4.29 -2.54 5.29
N GLY A 238 4.84 -2.52 4.08
CA GLY A 238 4.21 -3.18 2.92
C GLY A 238 2.92 -2.48 2.45
N LEU A 239 2.61 -1.30 3.01
CA LEU A 239 1.43 -0.51 2.63
C LEU A 239 1.74 0.62 1.65
N GLY A 240 3.00 1.04 1.52
CA GLY A 240 3.37 2.22 0.76
C GLY A 240 2.88 2.22 -0.69
N LEU A 241 3.10 1.15 -1.46
CA LEU A 241 2.63 1.07 -2.85
C LEU A 241 1.10 0.87 -2.94
N ALA A 242 0.49 0.21 -1.97
CA ALA A 242 -0.97 0.15 -1.89
C ALA A 242 -1.57 1.56 -1.67
N ILE A 243 -0.96 2.39 -0.82
CA ILE A 243 -1.35 3.80 -0.63
C ILE A 243 -1.20 4.59 -1.93
N VAL A 244 -0.07 4.43 -2.64
CA VAL A 244 0.13 5.07 -3.96
C VAL A 244 -1.01 4.71 -4.91
N LYS A 245 -1.35 3.43 -5.03
CA LYS A 245 -2.46 2.95 -5.87
C LYS A 245 -3.80 3.57 -5.45
N HIS A 246 -4.11 3.61 -4.14
CA HIS A 246 -5.35 4.20 -3.65
C HIS A 246 -5.42 5.72 -3.90
N ILE A 247 -4.32 6.45 -3.71
CA ILE A 247 -4.26 7.89 -4.03
C ILE A 247 -4.51 8.10 -5.52
N VAL A 248 -3.81 7.36 -6.38
CA VAL A 248 -3.97 7.47 -7.84
C VAL A 248 -5.40 7.18 -8.26
N GLN A 249 -6.02 6.14 -7.73
CA GLN A 249 -7.42 5.79 -7.98
C GLN A 249 -8.40 6.86 -7.47
N TYR A 250 -8.12 7.48 -6.31
CA TYR A 250 -8.92 8.59 -5.77
C TYR A 250 -8.98 9.77 -6.76
N TYR A 251 -7.86 10.07 -7.43
CA TYR A 251 -7.80 11.10 -8.48
C TYR A 251 -8.17 10.59 -9.87
N LYS A 252 -8.76 9.39 -9.99
CA LYS A 252 -9.15 8.76 -11.25
C LYS A 252 -7.98 8.58 -12.23
N GLY A 253 -6.77 8.50 -11.72
CA GLY A 253 -5.54 8.29 -12.47
C GLY A 253 -5.21 6.81 -12.66
N THR A 254 -4.07 6.56 -13.30
CA THR A 254 -3.49 5.23 -13.49
C THR A 254 -2.04 5.21 -13.04
N ILE A 255 -1.58 4.04 -12.59
CA ILE A 255 -0.16 3.80 -12.26
C ILE A 255 0.36 2.64 -13.10
N HIS A 256 1.49 2.83 -13.72
CA HIS A 256 2.20 1.84 -14.50
C HIS A 256 3.53 1.51 -13.84
N LEU A 257 3.92 0.25 -13.93
CA LEU A 257 5.16 -0.29 -13.40
C LEU A 257 5.95 -0.92 -14.56
N GLU A 258 7.19 -0.46 -14.71
CA GLU A 258 8.17 -1.09 -15.58
C GLU A 258 9.38 -1.47 -14.73
N SER A 259 9.71 -2.76 -14.69
CA SER A 259 10.82 -3.24 -13.87
C SER A 259 11.47 -4.47 -14.47
N GLU A 260 12.78 -4.54 -14.33
CA GLU A 260 13.56 -5.74 -14.68
C GLU A 260 14.55 -6.04 -13.56
N LEU A 261 14.56 -7.31 -13.14
CA LEU A 261 15.42 -7.75 -12.04
C LEU A 261 16.89 -7.45 -12.35
N GLY A 262 17.56 -6.74 -11.43
CA GLY A 262 18.97 -6.30 -11.57
C GLY A 262 19.18 -5.01 -12.36
N LYS A 263 18.16 -4.47 -13.06
CA LYS A 263 18.27 -3.22 -13.82
C LYS A 263 17.68 -2.02 -13.11
N GLY A 264 16.54 -2.19 -12.43
CA GLY A 264 15.86 -1.14 -11.69
C GLY A 264 14.35 -1.14 -11.90
N THR A 265 13.72 -0.07 -11.43
CA THR A 265 12.25 0.06 -11.44
C THR A 265 11.86 1.47 -11.85
N THR A 266 10.81 1.60 -12.65
CA THR A 266 10.15 2.85 -13.01
C THR A 266 8.67 2.77 -12.64
N PHE A 267 8.22 3.70 -11.81
CA PHE A 267 6.80 3.94 -11.56
C PHE A 267 6.38 5.18 -12.31
N LYS A 268 5.34 5.04 -13.15
CA LYS A 268 4.73 6.14 -13.90
C LYS A 268 3.29 6.33 -13.43
N VAL A 269 3.03 7.47 -12.83
CA VAL A 269 1.71 7.90 -12.36
C VAL A 269 1.15 8.88 -13.37
N VAL A 270 -0.09 8.65 -13.81
CA VAL A 270 -0.84 9.51 -14.73
C VAL A 270 -2.06 10.02 -13.99
N LEU A 271 -2.16 11.32 -13.81
CA LEU A 271 -3.26 11.98 -13.10
C LEU A 271 -4.00 12.91 -14.05
N PRO A 272 -5.29 12.67 -14.35
CA PRO A 272 -6.05 13.54 -15.24
C PRO A 272 -6.24 14.93 -14.61
N ILE A 273 -6.01 15.98 -15.41
CA ILE A 273 -6.31 17.35 -15.02
C ILE A 273 -7.82 17.56 -15.19
N ILE A 274 -8.54 17.39 -14.09
CA ILE A 274 -9.99 17.68 -14.09
C ILE A 274 -10.13 19.21 -14.20
N LYS A 275 -10.61 19.70 -15.33
CA LYS A 275 -11.13 21.06 -15.41
C LYS A 275 -12.42 21.05 -14.61
N ASP A 276 -12.40 21.66 -13.42
CA ASP A 276 -13.66 21.96 -12.74
C ASP A 276 -14.51 22.76 -13.73
N SER A 277 -15.64 22.16 -14.13
CA SER A 277 -16.68 22.89 -14.85
C SER A 277 -17.16 23.98 -13.88
N LEU A 278 -16.75 25.22 -14.13
CA LEU A 278 -17.29 26.42 -13.51
C LEU A 278 -18.79 26.52 -13.70
#